data_d465c122fc4b619ea4fabd7ebf382731
#
_entry.id   d465c122fc4b619ea4fabd7ebf382731
#
_cell.length_a   1.000
_cell.length_b   1.000
_cell.length_c   1.000
_cell.angle_alpha   90.00
_cell.angle_beta   90.00
_cell.angle_gamma   90.00
#
_symmetry.space_group_name_H-M   'P 1'
#
loop_
_entity.id
_entity.type
_entity.pdbx_description
1 polymer ?
#
loop_
_entity_poly.entity_id
_entity_poly.type
_entity_poly.pdbx_seq_one_letter_code
_entity_poly.pdbx_strand_id
1 'polypeptide(L)'
;MKFTRVFAFMALAGLASSAFATNGDNLIGLGVQSRALGGTGTAAFFGSENTLMNPALLGKMKGTEFAIGGTFFMPDVKATTDVTGTLGSATSDADLSVIPEVSLATRINENLVFGLGMFGTAGMGVDYRGNPALFDGYTNLQLMKFVPSLTYNSGPFGVGAAVVIQYGALDINYVDPFGDTVGNGTSSDLQLGFNLGGYYDITPDFTVGLAYQSEIGMEYDGQITGAADGFGIGPNGMGTITSDKLAQPAEMSVGVAYTAGPWMFTGDYKRVMWSDADGYKEFNWDDQDVFGLGAKYSSNGWWIGFGYNYGKDPIDVLPSAQSMTGYSNQAVNMFNNHFFPAVVESHFTAGGGYALGEHTMLEMALVYADDVSKTVDTGTVSSVLGAGNPAALPVDATSHTVDHSQLGFTISVRMNF
;
A
#
# COMPACT_ATOMS: atom_id res chain seq x y z
N MET A 1 7.02 -19.42 29.05
CA MET A 1 6.52 -18.08 29.36
C MET A 1 7.31 -16.94 28.68
N LYS A 2 7.94 -17.11 27.50
CA LYS A 2 8.67 -16.04 26.77
C LYS A 2 8.06 -15.70 25.41
N PHE A 3 7.19 -16.55 24.88
CA PHE A 3 6.51 -16.31 23.59
C PHE A 3 5.30 -15.34 23.69
N THR A 4 4.68 -15.21 24.84
CA THR A 4 3.48 -14.39 25.06
C THR A 4 3.75 -12.87 24.99
N ARG A 5 5.01 -12.43 25.12
CA ARG A 5 5.34 -10.99 25.07
C ARG A 5 5.58 -10.47 23.64
N VAL A 6 5.94 -11.34 22.72
CA VAL A 6 6.07 -10.98 21.28
C VAL A 6 4.69 -10.84 20.66
N PHE A 7 3.73 -11.71 21.03
CA PHE A 7 2.34 -11.60 20.61
C PHE A 7 1.60 -10.39 21.19
N ALA A 8 1.99 -9.89 22.38
CA ALA A 8 1.39 -8.68 22.95
C ALA A 8 1.79 -7.39 22.18
N PHE A 9 2.94 -7.36 21.52
CA PHE A 9 3.32 -6.24 20.64
C PHE A 9 2.58 -6.28 19.30
N MET A 10 2.24 -7.47 18.79
CA MET A 10 1.39 -7.60 17.58
C MET A 10 -0.08 -7.23 17.87
N ALA A 11 -0.57 -7.46 19.08
CA ALA A 11 -1.95 -7.11 19.47
C ALA A 11 -2.21 -5.60 19.64
N LEU A 12 -1.16 -4.77 19.79
CA LEU A 12 -1.29 -3.31 19.81
C LEU A 12 -1.43 -2.69 18.39
N ALA A 13 -1.09 -3.44 17.34
CA ALA A 13 -1.30 -3.01 15.95
C ALA A 13 -2.75 -3.23 15.48
N GLY A 14 -3.56 -3.95 16.23
CA GLY A 14 -4.93 -4.34 15.87
C GLY A 14 -6.03 -3.29 16.13
N LEU A 15 -5.69 -2.03 16.39
CA LEU A 15 -6.68 -0.98 16.73
C LEU A 15 -6.72 0.17 15.69
N ALA A 16 -6.11 0.01 14.51
CA ALA A 16 -6.15 1.03 13.47
C ALA A 16 -7.01 0.55 12.31
N SER A 17 -8.05 1.29 11.96
CA SER A 17 -8.76 1.18 10.69
C SER A 17 -7.83 1.60 9.55
N SER A 18 -7.90 0.94 8.39
CA SER A 18 -6.86 1.00 7.36
C SER A 18 -7.28 1.80 6.15
N ALA A 19 -6.50 2.79 5.80
CA ALA A 19 -6.37 3.32 4.45
C ALA A 19 -5.02 4.03 4.33
N PHE A 20 -4.37 4.05 3.16
CA PHE A 20 -2.96 4.44 3.02
C PHE A 20 -2.74 5.42 1.85
N ALA A 21 -1.75 6.34 1.94
CA ALA A 21 -1.22 7.13 0.81
C ALA A 21 -0.41 6.18 -0.09
N THR A 22 -0.96 5.82 -1.26
CA THR A 22 -0.66 4.52 -1.84
C THR A 22 -0.51 4.53 -3.36
N ASN A 23 0.34 3.63 -3.82
CA ASN A 23 0.31 3.13 -5.19
C ASN A 23 -0.44 1.77 -5.16
N GLY A 24 -1.71 1.76 -5.56
CA GLY A 24 -2.60 0.67 -5.24
C GLY A 24 -2.88 0.63 -3.72
N ASP A 25 -2.61 -0.49 -3.06
CA ASP A 25 -2.66 -0.62 -1.60
C ASP A 25 -1.31 -0.41 -0.90
N ASN A 26 -0.21 -0.30 -1.66
CA ASN A 26 1.15 -0.15 -1.15
C ASN A 26 1.50 1.30 -0.79
N LEU A 27 2.15 1.52 0.34
CA LEU A 27 2.72 2.83 0.69
C LEU A 27 3.73 3.31 -0.35
N ILE A 28 3.76 4.62 -0.63
CA ILE A 28 4.69 5.21 -1.60
C ILE A 28 6.17 5.05 -1.20
N GLY A 29 6.48 4.91 0.09
CA GLY A 29 7.83 4.71 0.60
C GLY A 29 7.85 4.30 2.07
N LEU A 30 9.02 3.98 2.61
CA LEU A 30 9.25 3.59 3.99
C LEU A 30 10.20 4.55 4.70
N GLY A 31 9.89 4.86 5.96
CA GLY A 31 10.62 5.86 6.73
C GLY A 31 10.39 7.29 6.27
N VAL A 32 10.79 8.22 7.11
CA VAL A 32 10.55 9.65 6.88
C VAL A 32 11.24 10.17 5.63
N GLN A 33 12.51 9.79 5.41
CA GLN A 33 13.28 10.35 4.29
C GLN A 33 12.74 9.89 2.93
N SER A 34 12.41 8.60 2.77
CA SER A 34 11.82 8.09 1.55
C SER A 34 10.48 8.79 1.25
N ARG A 35 9.59 8.89 2.25
CA ARG A 35 8.29 9.57 2.08
C ARG A 35 8.45 11.04 1.75
N ALA A 36 9.35 11.76 2.41
CA ALA A 36 9.63 13.16 2.11
C ALA A 36 10.17 13.39 0.68
N LEU A 37 10.74 12.35 0.07
CA LEU A 37 11.40 12.40 -1.24
C LEU A 37 10.62 11.61 -2.31
N GLY A 38 9.29 11.60 -2.25
CA GLY A 38 8.44 10.99 -3.25
C GLY A 38 8.52 9.46 -3.30
N GLY A 39 8.82 8.80 -2.17
CA GLY A 39 8.91 7.34 -2.10
C GLY A 39 10.19 6.75 -2.68
N THR A 40 11.19 7.58 -3.04
CA THR A 40 12.48 7.12 -3.56
C THR A 40 13.29 6.41 -2.47
N GLY A 41 14.23 5.54 -2.85
CA GLY A 41 15.07 4.79 -1.92
C GLY A 41 15.75 3.58 -2.55
N THR A 42 15.59 3.40 -3.87
CA THR A 42 16.21 2.29 -4.61
C THR A 42 17.72 2.49 -4.78
N ALA A 43 18.19 3.74 -4.92
CA ALA A 43 19.62 4.08 -5.03
C ALA A 43 20.13 4.97 -3.88
N ALA A 44 19.23 5.54 -3.07
CA ALA A 44 19.59 6.44 -1.97
C ALA A 44 19.58 5.70 -0.63
N PHE A 45 20.67 5.84 0.13
CA PHE A 45 20.71 5.35 1.51
C PHE A 45 20.02 6.36 2.44
N PHE A 46 18.96 5.91 3.10
CA PHE A 46 18.18 6.71 4.04
C PHE A 46 18.25 6.21 5.48
N GLY A 47 18.92 5.07 5.71
CA GLY A 47 19.08 4.48 7.02
C GLY A 47 18.66 3.03 7.07
N SER A 48 18.35 2.57 8.28
CA SER A 48 17.99 1.17 8.55
C SER A 48 16.69 0.72 7.85
N GLU A 49 15.84 1.63 7.39
CA GLU A 49 14.63 1.34 6.61
C GLU A 49 14.96 0.78 5.21
N ASN A 50 16.18 0.99 4.70
CA ASN A 50 16.64 0.33 3.47
C ASN A 50 16.65 -1.21 3.56
N THR A 51 16.54 -1.78 4.77
CA THR A 51 16.33 -3.22 5.01
C THR A 51 15.24 -3.81 4.11
N LEU A 52 14.15 -3.08 3.82
CA LEU A 52 13.08 -3.52 2.93
C LEU A 52 13.10 -2.83 1.57
N MET A 53 13.44 -1.54 1.46
CA MET A 53 13.42 -0.84 0.17
C MET A 53 14.48 -1.34 -0.81
N ASN A 54 15.74 -1.39 -0.36
CA ASN A 54 16.87 -1.98 -1.08
C ASN A 54 17.91 -2.41 -0.02
N PRO A 55 17.93 -3.69 0.37
CA PRO A 55 18.82 -4.15 1.43
C PRO A 55 20.31 -3.94 1.13
N ALA A 56 20.72 -3.87 -0.13
CA ALA A 56 22.11 -3.63 -0.49
C ALA A 56 22.64 -2.29 0.04
N LEU A 57 21.78 -1.26 0.10
CA LEU A 57 22.18 0.09 0.53
C LEU A 57 22.58 0.17 2.00
N LEU A 58 22.23 -0.81 2.83
CA LEU A 58 22.77 -0.92 4.19
C LEU A 58 24.29 -1.02 4.19
N GLY A 59 24.92 -1.44 3.07
CA GLY A 59 26.36 -1.42 2.87
C GLY A 59 27.00 -0.03 3.02
N LYS A 60 26.24 1.05 2.86
CA LYS A 60 26.70 2.44 3.06
C LYS A 60 26.65 2.90 4.52
N MET A 61 26.08 2.11 5.42
CA MET A 61 25.91 2.44 6.83
C MET A 61 27.24 2.38 7.59
N LYS A 62 27.35 3.18 8.64
CA LYS A 62 28.45 3.16 9.61
C LYS A 62 27.89 2.86 11.00
N GLY A 63 28.55 1.94 11.75
CA GLY A 63 28.14 1.61 13.13
C GLY A 63 26.80 0.87 13.21
N THR A 64 26.00 1.26 14.16
CA THR A 64 24.66 0.72 14.43
C THR A 64 23.64 1.84 14.38
N GLU A 65 22.52 1.61 13.74
CA GLU A 65 21.41 2.56 13.66
C GLU A 65 20.11 1.87 14.09
N PHE A 66 19.33 2.57 14.89
CA PHE A 66 17.98 2.21 15.26
C PHE A 66 17.03 3.35 14.91
N ALA A 67 15.91 3.04 14.27
CA ALA A 67 14.84 4.00 14.01
C ALA A 67 13.50 3.44 14.48
N ILE A 68 12.69 4.32 15.08
CA ILE A 68 11.32 4.01 15.49
C ILE A 68 10.43 5.19 15.13
N GLY A 69 9.30 4.90 14.52
CA GLY A 69 8.35 5.91 14.08
C GLY A 69 7.02 5.33 13.68
N GLY A 70 6.24 6.15 13.03
CA GLY A 70 4.97 5.75 12.46
C GLY A 70 4.31 6.89 11.69
N THR A 71 3.33 6.51 10.90
CA THR A 71 2.54 7.44 10.10
C THR A 71 1.12 7.51 10.62
N PHE A 72 0.63 8.71 10.87
CA PHE A 72 -0.78 9.03 10.99
C PHE A 72 -1.29 9.26 9.58
N PHE A 73 -2.11 8.37 9.12
CA PHE A 73 -2.66 8.40 7.78
C PHE A 73 -4.15 8.73 7.83
N MET A 74 -4.56 9.72 7.05
CA MET A 74 -5.90 10.31 7.05
C MET A 74 -6.43 10.35 5.62
N PRO A 75 -7.11 9.29 5.16
CA PRO A 75 -7.82 9.30 3.88
C PRO A 75 -9.16 10.01 4.05
N ASP A 76 -9.62 10.65 2.99
CA ASP A 76 -10.99 11.11 2.84
C ASP A 76 -11.58 10.38 1.65
N VAL A 77 -12.47 9.41 1.92
CA VAL A 77 -13.11 8.57 0.91
C VAL A 77 -14.60 8.74 1.00
N LYS A 78 -15.21 9.21 -0.08
CA LYS A 78 -16.65 9.39 -0.19
C LYS A 78 -17.23 8.53 -1.30
N ALA A 79 -18.22 7.71 -0.99
CA ALA A 79 -18.98 6.97 -1.99
C ALA A 79 -20.35 7.58 -2.24
N THR A 80 -20.80 7.52 -3.50
CA THR A 80 -22.13 7.93 -3.93
C THR A 80 -22.66 6.92 -4.93
N THR A 81 -23.89 6.41 -4.73
CA THR A 81 -24.50 5.44 -5.64
C THR A 81 -26.02 5.60 -5.71
N ASP A 82 -26.61 5.23 -6.83
CA ASP A 82 -28.05 5.11 -7.02
C ASP A 82 -28.46 3.71 -7.52
N VAL A 83 -27.58 2.72 -7.34
CA VAL A 83 -27.75 1.34 -7.82
C VAL A 83 -29.03 0.67 -7.33
N THR A 84 -29.52 1.01 -6.15
CA THR A 84 -30.80 0.51 -5.61
C THR A 84 -32.02 1.31 -6.05
N GLY A 85 -31.86 2.29 -6.96
CA GLY A 85 -32.87 3.25 -7.38
C GLY A 85 -33.09 4.41 -6.40
N THR A 86 -32.31 4.46 -5.33
CA THR A 86 -32.30 5.57 -4.36
C THR A 86 -30.88 6.08 -4.21
N LEU A 87 -30.71 7.39 -4.35
CA LEU A 87 -29.39 8.01 -4.19
C LEU A 87 -28.93 7.90 -2.73
N GLY A 88 -27.78 7.25 -2.55
CA GLY A 88 -27.05 7.17 -1.28
C GLY A 88 -25.68 7.83 -1.40
N SER A 89 -25.22 8.50 -0.34
CA SER A 89 -23.87 9.06 -0.27
C SER A 89 -23.41 9.12 1.17
N ALA A 90 -22.16 8.74 1.41
CA ALA A 90 -21.50 8.93 2.71
C ALA A 90 -19.96 9.02 2.54
N THR A 91 -19.35 9.73 3.47
CA THR A 91 -17.90 9.66 3.71
C THR A 91 -17.61 8.45 4.60
N SER A 92 -16.56 7.76 4.33
CA SER A 92 -16.07 6.61 5.12
C SER A 92 -15.59 7.04 6.51
N ASP A 93 -16.00 6.31 7.54
CA ASP A 93 -15.51 6.49 8.91
C ASP A 93 -14.10 5.87 9.13
N ALA A 94 -13.54 5.18 8.11
CA ALA A 94 -12.15 4.69 8.10
C ALA A 94 -11.18 5.84 7.73
N ASP A 95 -11.18 6.93 8.51
CA ASP A 95 -10.53 8.21 8.23
C ASP A 95 -9.19 8.43 8.96
N LEU A 96 -8.75 7.49 9.80
CA LEU A 96 -7.49 7.56 10.52
C LEU A 96 -6.86 6.18 10.73
N SER A 97 -5.60 6.02 10.32
CA SER A 97 -4.78 4.84 10.60
C SER A 97 -3.42 5.22 11.17
N VAL A 98 -2.90 4.38 12.07
CA VAL A 98 -1.55 4.51 12.63
C VAL A 98 -0.69 3.35 12.14
N ILE A 99 0.33 3.66 11.34
CA ILE A 99 1.19 2.69 10.67
C ILE A 99 2.55 2.66 11.37
N PRO A 100 2.89 1.60 12.10
CA PRO A 100 4.15 1.53 12.83
C PRO A 100 5.32 1.19 11.92
N GLU A 101 6.49 1.72 12.27
CA GLU A 101 7.76 1.42 11.63
C GLU A 101 8.87 1.32 12.68
N VAL A 102 9.60 0.21 12.67
CA VAL A 102 10.77 0.00 13.52
C VAL A 102 11.85 -0.65 12.69
N SER A 103 13.07 -0.13 12.73
CA SER A 103 14.20 -0.73 12.04
C SER A 103 15.49 -0.63 12.86
N LEU A 104 16.34 -1.62 12.66
CA LEU A 104 17.67 -1.72 13.24
C LEU A 104 18.61 -2.22 12.16
N ALA A 105 19.78 -1.60 12.05
CA ALA A 105 20.83 -2.19 11.26
C ALA A 105 22.18 -2.02 11.97
N THR A 106 23.07 -2.98 11.80
CA THR A 106 24.40 -2.96 12.44
C THR A 106 25.45 -3.51 11.50
N ARG A 107 26.58 -2.81 11.44
CA ARG A 107 27.74 -3.26 10.69
C ARG A 107 28.48 -4.34 11.50
N ILE A 108 28.56 -5.56 10.92
CA ILE A 108 29.22 -6.71 11.55
C ILE A 108 30.74 -6.62 11.36
N ASN A 109 31.18 -6.25 10.14
CA ASN A 109 32.56 -6.05 9.77
C ASN A 109 32.67 -5.11 8.55
N GLU A 110 33.86 -4.93 7.98
CA GLU A 110 34.11 -4.01 6.85
C GLU A 110 33.17 -4.25 5.65
N ASN A 111 32.73 -5.49 5.43
CA ASN A 111 31.98 -5.88 4.25
C ASN A 111 30.52 -6.29 4.55
N LEU A 112 30.19 -6.63 5.81
CA LEU A 112 28.89 -7.21 6.16
C LEU A 112 28.09 -6.29 7.07
N VAL A 113 26.81 -6.13 6.73
CA VAL A 113 25.80 -5.42 7.54
C VAL A 113 24.59 -6.33 7.72
N PHE A 114 24.11 -6.43 8.95
CA PHE A 114 22.84 -7.07 9.28
C PHE A 114 21.76 -6.00 9.48
N GLY A 115 20.58 -6.24 8.93
CA GLY A 115 19.40 -5.40 9.10
C GLY A 115 18.21 -6.19 9.63
N LEU A 116 17.35 -5.52 10.36
CA LEU A 116 16.08 -6.03 10.86
C LEU A 116 15.06 -4.91 10.81
N GLY A 117 13.88 -5.17 10.22
CA GLY A 117 12.81 -4.21 10.16
C GLY A 117 11.46 -4.83 10.47
N MET A 118 10.54 -3.99 10.96
CA MET A 118 9.11 -4.28 11.10
C MET A 118 8.36 -3.07 10.60
N PHE A 119 7.56 -3.25 9.55
CA PHE A 119 6.92 -2.17 8.82
C PHE A 119 5.47 -2.50 8.51
N GLY A 120 4.54 -1.58 8.78
CA GLY A 120 3.27 -1.53 8.09
C GLY A 120 3.53 -1.08 6.64
N THR A 121 3.16 -1.87 5.65
CA THR A 121 3.59 -1.63 4.26
C THR A 121 2.46 -1.40 3.30
N ALA A 122 1.29 -1.95 3.59
CA ALA A 122 0.14 -1.89 2.71
C ALA A 122 -1.15 -2.05 3.53
N GLY A 123 -2.25 -1.61 2.94
CA GLY A 123 -3.58 -1.78 3.47
C GLY A 123 -4.59 -0.94 2.71
N MET A 124 -5.85 -1.30 2.88
CA MET A 124 -6.95 -0.67 2.18
C MET A 124 -8.25 -0.94 2.93
N GLY A 125 -9.18 0.02 2.93
CA GLY A 125 -10.47 -0.21 3.53
C GLY A 125 -11.36 1.02 3.59
N VAL A 126 -12.63 0.76 3.79
CA VAL A 126 -13.70 1.74 3.96
C VAL A 126 -14.61 1.34 5.10
N ASP A 127 -15.34 2.29 5.66
CA ASP A 127 -16.35 2.05 6.68
C ASP A 127 -17.59 2.92 6.40
N TYR A 128 -18.64 2.30 5.85
CA TYR A 128 -19.93 2.92 5.59
C TYR A 128 -21.03 2.33 6.48
N ARG A 129 -20.68 1.68 7.59
CA ARG A 129 -21.65 1.09 8.52
C ARG A 129 -22.58 2.16 9.08
N GLY A 130 -23.87 1.82 9.18
CA GLY A 130 -24.92 2.78 9.51
C GLY A 130 -25.51 3.50 8.29
N ASN A 131 -25.08 3.16 7.06
CA ASN A 131 -25.63 3.68 5.82
C ASN A 131 -26.14 2.54 4.90
N PRO A 132 -27.41 2.15 5.02
CA PRO A 132 -27.98 1.07 4.20
C PRO A 132 -27.96 1.34 2.69
N ALA A 133 -27.91 2.61 2.24
CA ALA A 133 -27.80 2.95 0.83
C ALA A 133 -26.40 2.62 0.25
N LEU A 134 -25.43 2.45 1.12
CA LEU A 134 -24.07 1.97 0.82
C LEU A 134 -23.84 0.56 1.39
N PHE A 135 -24.94 -0.23 1.54
CA PHE A 135 -24.91 -1.63 1.97
C PHE A 135 -24.30 -1.85 3.36
N ASP A 136 -24.23 -0.83 4.23
CA ASP A 136 -23.47 -0.88 5.48
C ASP A 136 -22.05 -1.43 5.30
N GLY A 137 -21.43 -1.13 4.15
CA GLY A 137 -20.19 -1.71 3.67
C GLY A 137 -18.99 -1.39 4.57
N TYR A 138 -18.19 -2.41 4.85
CA TYR A 138 -16.94 -2.31 5.62
C TYR A 138 -15.87 -3.21 5.05
N THR A 139 -14.68 -2.67 4.87
CA THR A 139 -13.47 -3.45 4.56
C THR A 139 -12.30 -2.95 5.37
N ASN A 140 -11.39 -3.86 5.71
CA ASN A 140 -10.17 -3.55 6.42
C ASN A 140 -9.09 -4.57 6.06
N LEU A 141 -8.16 -4.21 5.17
CA LEU A 141 -6.96 -4.94 4.85
C LEU A 141 -5.77 -4.30 5.58
N GLN A 142 -4.99 -5.09 6.30
CA GLN A 142 -3.79 -4.65 6.99
C GLN A 142 -2.63 -5.60 6.70
N LEU A 143 -1.48 -5.06 6.28
CA LEU A 143 -0.30 -5.84 5.98
C LEU A 143 0.90 -5.30 6.75
N MET A 144 1.61 -6.23 7.40
CA MET A 144 2.82 -5.95 8.16
C MET A 144 3.94 -6.90 7.74
N LYS A 145 5.13 -6.37 7.50
CA LYS A 145 6.31 -7.14 7.11
C LYS A 145 7.36 -7.11 8.22
N PHE A 146 7.88 -8.29 8.56
CA PHE A 146 9.07 -8.48 9.39
C PHE A 146 10.22 -8.95 8.51
N VAL A 147 11.36 -8.22 8.55
CA VAL A 147 12.37 -8.27 7.47
C VAL A 147 13.78 -8.38 8.03
N PRO A 148 14.28 -9.58 8.34
CA PRO A 148 15.71 -9.80 8.54
C PRO A 148 16.47 -9.75 7.20
N SER A 149 17.57 -9.03 7.14
CA SER A 149 18.39 -8.85 5.94
C SER A 149 19.88 -9.00 6.20
N LEU A 150 20.62 -9.34 5.14
CA LEU A 150 22.07 -9.38 5.13
C LEU A 150 22.58 -8.68 3.87
N THR A 151 23.58 -7.81 4.05
CA THR A 151 24.20 -7.04 2.98
C THR A 151 25.68 -7.32 2.94
N TYR A 152 26.20 -7.54 1.74
CA TYR A 152 27.63 -7.55 1.45
C TYR A 152 27.98 -6.35 0.58
N ASN A 153 29.02 -5.59 0.98
CA ASN A 153 29.56 -4.49 0.18
C ASN A 153 31.07 -4.60 0.01
N SER A 154 31.57 -4.22 -1.17
CA SER A 154 33.02 -4.20 -1.48
C SER A 154 33.28 -3.14 -2.54
N GLY A 155 34.18 -2.19 -2.20
CA GLY A 155 34.47 -1.07 -3.09
C GLY A 155 33.23 -0.29 -3.49
N PRO A 156 32.97 -0.10 -4.80
CA PRO A 156 31.85 0.74 -5.26
C PRO A 156 30.50 0.00 -5.32
N PHE A 157 30.41 -1.28 -4.96
CA PHE A 157 29.17 -2.03 -5.09
C PHE A 157 28.71 -2.69 -3.79
N GLY A 158 27.42 -2.94 -3.69
CA GLY A 158 26.83 -3.77 -2.67
C GLY A 158 25.70 -4.62 -3.23
N VAL A 159 25.49 -5.76 -2.60
CA VAL A 159 24.36 -6.65 -2.81
C VAL A 159 23.74 -7.00 -1.47
N GLY A 160 22.43 -7.16 -1.45
CA GLY A 160 21.70 -7.48 -0.22
C GLY A 160 20.54 -8.40 -0.49
N ALA A 161 20.19 -9.20 0.51
CA ALA A 161 19.01 -10.05 0.49
C ALA A 161 18.29 -9.97 1.83
N ALA A 162 16.99 -10.05 1.77
CA ALA A 162 16.12 -10.10 2.95
C ALA A 162 15.10 -11.22 2.80
N VAL A 163 14.80 -11.88 3.90
CA VAL A 163 13.58 -12.68 4.04
C VAL A 163 12.45 -11.74 4.45
N VAL A 164 11.30 -11.85 3.83
CA VAL A 164 10.12 -11.09 4.17
C VAL A 164 9.10 -12.04 4.80
N ILE A 165 8.79 -11.83 6.07
CA ILE A 165 7.73 -12.53 6.79
C ILE A 165 6.56 -11.56 6.84
N GLN A 166 5.50 -11.84 6.07
CA GLN A 166 4.33 -10.98 5.97
C GLN A 166 3.17 -11.55 6.76
N TYR A 167 2.64 -10.77 7.66
CA TYR A 167 1.34 -10.98 8.29
C TYR A 167 0.31 -10.10 7.59
N GLY A 168 -0.85 -10.68 7.28
CA GLY A 168 -1.98 -9.97 6.71
C GLY A 168 -3.26 -10.29 7.47
N ALA A 169 -4.17 -9.32 7.54
CA ALA A 169 -5.51 -9.49 8.08
C ALA A 169 -6.50 -8.78 7.17
N LEU A 170 -7.60 -9.45 6.84
CA LEU A 170 -8.67 -8.93 5.98
C LEU A 170 -10.01 -9.18 6.65
N ASP A 171 -10.87 -8.16 6.62
CA ASP A 171 -12.26 -8.22 7.06
C ASP A 171 -13.13 -7.52 6.03
N ILE A 172 -14.11 -8.22 5.46
CA ILE A 172 -15.09 -7.68 4.52
C ILE A 172 -16.48 -8.00 5.06
N ASN A 173 -17.27 -6.95 5.33
CA ASN A 173 -18.64 -7.09 5.83
C ASN A 173 -19.56 -6.10 5.12
N TYR A 174 -20.77 -6.52 4.81
CA TYR A 174 -21.82 -5.66 4.30
C TYR A 174 -23.19 -6.32 4.42
N VAL A 175 -24.26 -5.59 4.14
CA VAL A 175 -25.61 -6.11 4.00
C VAL A 175 -25.92 -6.16 2.51
N ASP A 176 -26.21 -7.35 2.00
CA ASP A 176 -26.54 -7.51 0.58
C ASP A 176 -27.90 -6.83 0.24
N PRO A 177 -28.21 -6.65 -1.06
CA PRO A 177 -29.47 -6.02 -1.46
C PRO A 177 -30.75 -6.77 -1.04
N PHE A 178 -30.62 -8.02 -0.57
CA PHE A 178 -31.75 -8.82 -0.08
C PHE A 178 -31.93 -8.76 1.44
N GLY A 179 -30.99 -8.07 2.13
CA GLY A 179 -31.00 -7.84 3.57
C GLY A 179 -30.23 -8.91 4.37
N ASP A 180 -29.51 -9.79 3.69
CA ASP A 180 -28.63 -10.78 4.35
C ASP A 180 -27.28 -10.16 4.70
N THR A 181 -26.77 -10.47 5.90
CA THR A 181 -25.44 -10.04 6.31
C THR A 181 -24.37 -10.93 5.67
N VAL A 182 -23.43 -10.32 4.95
CA VAL A 182 -22.24 -10.95 4.40
C VAL A 182 -21.06 -10.59 5.27
N GLY A 183 -20.19 -11.57 5.56
CA GLY A 183 -18.99 -11.41 6.36
C GLY A 183 -18.93 -12.37 7.55
N ASN A 184 -17.75 -12.85 7.86
CA ASN A 184 -17.47 -13.85 8.91
C ASN A 184 -16.52 -13.35 9.99
N GLY A 185 -16.25 -12.03 10.03
CA GLY A 185 -15.21 -11.42 10.85
C GLY A 185 -13.82 -11.60 10.21
N THR A 186 -12.79 -11.10 10.88
CA THR A 186 -11.43 -11.01 10.34
C THR A 186 -10.80 -12.37 10.09
N SER A 187 -10.27 -12.60 8.88
CA SER A 187 -9.36 -13.68 8.55
C SER A 187 -7.92 -13.16 8.48
N SER A 188 -6.95 -14.01 8.83
CA SER A 188 -5.53 -13.61 8.82
C SER A 188 -4.63 -14.72 8.31
N ASP A 189 -3.54 -14.34 7.65
CA ASP A 189 -2.56 -15.26 7.09
C ASP A 189 -1.13 -14.77 7.38
N LEU A 190 -0.15 -15.70 7.31
CA LEU A 190 1.27 -15.41 7.51
C LEU A 190 2.07 -16.16 6.45
N GLN A 191 2.69 -15.41 5.56
CA GLN A 191 3.40 -15.93 4.40
C GLN A 191 4.83 -15.41 4.31
N LEU A 192 5.61 -16.06 3.45
CA LEU A 192 7.02 -15.76 3.25
C LEU A 192 7.27 -15.25 1.83
N GLY A 193 8.11 -14.24 1.74
CA GLY A 193 8.69 -13.74 0.51
C GLY A 193 10.16 -13.41 0.70
N PHE A 194 10.72 -12.76 -0.30
CA PHE A 194 12.09 -12.29 -0.25
C PHE A 194 12.24 -10.94 -0.95
N ASN A 195 13.30 -10.21 -0.58
CA ASN A 195 13.72 -8.99 -1.25
C ASN A 195 15.21 -9.09 -1.59
N LEU A 196 15.57 -8.72 -2.81
CA LEU A 196 16.93 -8.67 -3.31
C LEU A 196 17.26 -7.24 -3.71
N GLY A 197 18.48 -6.81 -3.41
CA GLY A 197 18.95 -5.48 -3.76
C GLY A 197 20.37 -5.45 -4.29
N GLY A 198 20.65 -4.42 -5.07
CA GLY A 198 21.99 -4.12 -5.56
C GLY A 198 22.19 -2.61 -5.73
N TYR A 199 23.41 -2.14 -5.53
CA TYR A 199 23.81 -0.80 -5.95
C TYR A 199 25.21 -0.79 -6.52
N TYR A 200 25.49 0.24 -7.32
CA TYR A 200 26.82 0.55 -7.84
C TYR A 200 27.06 2.07 -7.80
N ASP A 201 28.17 2.48 -7.16
CA ASP A 201 28.64 3.87 -7.15
C ASP A 201 29.47 4.10 -8.42
N ILE A 202 28.86 4.73 -9.43
CA ILE A 202 29.54 5.10 -10.69
C ILE A 202 30.61 6.15 -10.39
N THR A 203 30.31 7.06 -9.50
CA THR A 203 31.25 8.00 -8.87
C THR A 203 30.94 8.09 -7.39
N PRO A 204 31.77 8.73 -6.54
CA PRO A 204 31.45 8.95 -5.14
C PRO A 204 30.13 9.71 -4.90
N ASP A 205 29.67 10.47 -5.90
CA ASP A 205 28.50 11.32 -5.82
C ASP A 205 27.30 10.77 -6.62
N PHE A 206 27.47 9.70 -7.42
CA PHE A 206 26.41 9.16 -8.27
C PHE A 206 26.27 7.65 -8.10
N THR A 207 25.14 7.24 -7.55
CA THR A 207 24.76 5.84 -7.31
C THR A 207 23.61 5.43 -8.23
N VAL A 208 23.67 4.21 -8.75
CA VAL A 208 22.52 3.50 -9.35
C VAL A 208 22.13 2.33 -8.48
N GLY A 209 20.86 2.01 -8.43
CA GLY A 209 20.30 0.93 -7.61
C GLY A 209 19.25 0.10 -8.33
N LEU A 210 19.12 -1.16 -7.92
CA LEU A 210 18.10 -2.11 -8.34
C LEU A 210 17.55 -2.80 -7.10
N ALA A 211 16.24 -3.03 -7.07
CA ALA A 211 15.64 -3.89 -6.05
C ALA A 211 14.51 -4.72 -6.67
N TYR A 212 14.29 -5.89 -6.10
CA TYR A 212 13.19 -6.80 -6.46
C TYR A 212 12.61 -7.41 -5.20
N GLN A 213 11.29 -7.28 -5.03
CA GLN A 213 10.52 -7.98 -4.02
C GLN A 213 9.66 -9.04 -4.69
N SER A 214 9.70 -10.27 -4.17
CA SER A 214 8.85 -11.34 -4.68
C SER A 214 7.38 -11.09 -4.38
N GLU A 215 6.51 -11.66 -5.18
CA GLU A 215 5.12 -11.87 -4.80
C GLU A 215 5.02 -12.63 -3.48
N ILE A 216 3.99 -12.31 -2.67
CA ILE A 216 3.69 -13.00 -1.41
C ILE A 216 2.22 -13.41 -1.45
N GLY A 217 1.99 -14.71 -1.69
CA GLY A 217 0.65 -15.31 -1.82
C GLY A 217 -0.05 -15.36 -0.46
N MET A 218 -0.97 -14.44 -0.21
CA MET A 218 -1.82 -14.42 0.98
C MET A 218 -3.17 -15.09 0.68
N GLU A 219 -3.79 -15.73 1.69
CA GLU A 219 -5.11 -16.34 1.59
C GLU A 219 -5.94 -15.97 2.83
N TYR A 220 -7.16 -15.46 2.62
CA TYR A 220 -8.03 -14.97 3.69
C TYR A 220 -9.33 -15.72 3.68
N ASP A 221 -9.36 -16.88 4.33
CA ASP A 221 -10.46 -17.85 4.34
C ASP A 221 -11.85 -17.18 4.44
N GLY A 222 -12.70 -17.39 3.43
CA GLY A 222 -14.08 -16.96 3.37
C GLY A 222 -14.30 -15.45 3.18
N GLN A 223 -13.25 -14.66 2.97
CA GLN A 223 -13.38 -13.18 2.83
C GLN A 223 -13.73 -12.80 1.40
N ILE A 224 -12.89 -13.18 0.44
CA ILE A 224 -13.02 -12.75 -0.96
C ILE A 224 -14.21 -13.47 -1.62
N THR A 225 -14.26 -14.80 -1.51
CA THR A 225 -15.35 -15.61 -2.11
C THR A 225 -16.69 -15.27 -1.47
N GLY A 226 -16.76 -15.11 -0.15
CA GLY A 226 -17.98 -14.75 0.56
C GLY A 226 -18.51 -13.39 0.16
N ALA A 227 -17.63 -12.38 0.09
CA ALA A 227 -18.00 -11.04 -0.35
C ALA A 227 -18.42 -11.04 -1.83
N ALA A 228 -17.71 -11.76 -2.69
CA ALA A 228 -18.03 -11.86 -4.12
C ALA A 228 -19.36 -12.58 -4.37
N ASP A 229 -19.73 -13.57 -3.56
CA ASP A 229 -21.02 -14.29 -3.70
C ASP A 229 -22.23 -13.36 -3.48
N GLY A 230 -22.19 -12.48 -2.49
CA GLY A 230 -23.26 -11.51 -2.24
C GLY A 230 -23.43 -10.49 -3.38
N PHE A 231 -22.36 -10.23 -4.16
CA PHE A 231 -22.41 -9.44 -5.40
C PHE A 231 -22.76 -10.30 -6.64
N GLY A 232 -22.97 -11.62 -6.48
CA GLY A 232 -23.27 -12.54 -7.59
C GLY A 232 -22.08 -12.80 -8.53
N ILE A 233 -20.88 -12.43 -8.14
CA ILE A 233 -19.62 -12.61 -8.89
C ILE A 233 -18.70 -13.68 -8.28
N GLY A 234 -19.10 -14.31 -7.20
CA GLY A 234 -18.40 -15.38 -6.51
C GLY A 234 -18.72 -16.78 -7.05
N PRO A 235 -18.22 -17.85 -6.38
CA PRO A 235 -18.36 -19.23 -6.85
C PRO A 235 -19.80 -19.77 -6.87
N ASN A 236 -20.70 -19.24 -6.04
CA ASN A 236 -22.11 -19.61 -6.03
C ASN A 236 -22.96 -18.78 -7.03
N GLY A 237 -22.35 -17.75 -7.64
CA GLY A 237 -22.92 -16.89 -8.66
C GLY A 237 -22.47 -17.28 -10.08
N MET A 238 -22.39 -16.26 -10.94
CA MET A 238 -21.89 -16.41 -12.31
C MET A 238 -20.50 -15.79 -12.50
N GLY A 239 -19.80 -15.55 -11.40
CA GLY A 239 -18.55 -14.83 -11.40
C GLY A 239 -17.30 -15.69 -11.53
N THR A 240 -16.18 -14.99 -11.70
CA THR A 240 -14.85 -15.56 -11.83
C THR A 240 -14.05 -15.52 -10.53
N ILE A 241 -14.60 -14.90 -9.48
CA ILE A 241 -13.95 -14.78 -8.17
C ILE A 241 -14.18 -16.07 -7.38
N THR A 242 -13.27 -17.02 -7.47
CA THR A 242 -13.44 -18.38 -6.95
C THR A 242 -12.38 -18.78 -5.90
N SER A 243 -11.59 -17.82 -5.43
CA SER A 243 -10.50 -18.04 -4.47
C SER A 243 -10.46 -16.93 -3.42
N ASP A 244 -10.06 -17.28 -2.21
CA ASP A 244 -9.83 -16.36 -1.09
C ASP A 244 -8.41 -15.77 -1.07
N LYS A 245 -7.66 -15.98 -2.15
CA LYS A 245 -6.32 -15.41 -2.30
C LYS A 245 -6.39 -13.92 -2.60
N LEU A 246 -5.49 -13.17 -1.95
CA LEU A 246 -5.20 -11.76 -2.23
C LEU A 246 -3.70 -11.55 -2.05
N ALA A 247 -2.93 -11.90 -3.08
CA ALA A 247 -1.48 -11.90 -3.03
C ALA A 247 -0.92 -10.48 -3.11
N GLN A 248 0.08 -10.16 -2.29
CA GLN A 248 0.85 -8.94 -2.51
C GLN A 248 1.73 -9.10 -3.75
N PRO A 249 1.67 -8.16 -4.71
CA PRO A 249 2.34 -8.29 -6.00
C PRO A 249 3.86 -8.29 -5.86
N ALA A 250 4.52 -8.87 -6.84
CA ALA A 250 5.95 -8.66 -7.03
C ALA A 250 6.21 -7.20 -7.43
N GLU A 251 7.36 -6.66 -6.99
CA GLU A 251 7.80 -5.31 -7.33
C GLU A 251 9.23 -5.34 -7.87
N MET A 252 9.49 -4.56 -8.90
CA MET A 252 10.84 -4.31 -9.41
C MET A 252 11.08 -2.81 -9.47
N SER A 253 12.23 -2.36 -8.98
CA SER A 253 12.60 -0.95 -9.00
C SER A 253 14.02 -0.71 -9.50
N VAL A 254 14.19 0.43 -10.18
CA VAL A 254 15.47 0.99 -10.61
C VAL A 254 15.54 2.42 -10.11
N GLY A 255 16.68 2.82 -9.56
CA GLY A 255 16.83 4.17 -9.04
C GLY A 255 18.18 4.79 -9.32
N VAL A 256 18.23 6.11 -9.18
CA VAL A 256 19.45 6.92 -9.21
C VAL A 256 19.47 7.88 -8.02
N ALA A 257 20.65 8.13 -7.50
CA ALA A 257 20.88 9.16 -6.49
C ALA A 257 22.15 9.96 -6.84
N TYR A 258 22.02 11.30 -6.83
CA TYR A 258 23.13 12.21 -7.12
C TYR A 258 23.29 13.24 -6.01
N THR A 259 24.50 13.35 -5.48
CA THR A 259 24.86 14.31 -4.43
C THR A 259 25.72 15.44 -5.01
N ALA A 260 25.30 16.68 -4.80
CA ALA A 260 26.01 17.89 -5.23
C ALA A 260 26.17 18.86 -4.06
N GLY A 261 27.26 18.73 -3.34
CA GLY A 261 27.52 19.50 -2.11
C GLY A 261 26.45 19.20 -1.04
N PRO A 262 25.64 20.18 -0.59
CA PRO A 262 24.59 19.94 0.41
C PRO A 262 23.31 19.33 -0.17
N TRP A 263 23.20 19.21 -1.48
CA TRP A 263 22.02 18.71 -2.17
C TRP A 263 22.15 17.24 -2.53
N MET A 264 21.05 16.51 -2.37
CA MET A 264 20.86 15.17 -2.94
C MET A 264 19.61 15.20 -3.81
N PHE A 265 19.72 14.63 -5.00
CA PHE A 265 18.60 14.40 -5.92
C PHE A 265 18.41 12.92 -6.11
N THR A 266 17.16 12.45 -6.09
CA THR A 266 16.81 11.04 -6.24
C THR A 266 15.74 10.88 -7.29
N GLY A 267 15.76 9.76 -7.99
CA GLY A 267 14.73 9.39 -8.95
C GLY A 267 14.62 7.87 -9.02
N ASP A 268 13.40 7.35 -8.87
CA ASP A 268 13.10 5.93 -8.93
C ASP A 268 12.00 5.67 -9.94
N TYR A 269 12.11 4.56 -10.64
CA TYR A 269 11.04 3.89 -11.37
C TYR A 269 10.77 2.56 -10.68
N LYS A 270 9.50 2.25 -10.41
CA LYS A 270 9.02 0.99 -9.86
C LYS A 270 7.89 0.45 -10.74
N ARG A 271 7.91 -0.84 -11.00
CA ARG A 271 6.79 -1.58 -11.58
C ARG A 271 6.21 -2.50 -10.52
N VAL A 272 4.93 -2.34 -10.25
CA VAL A 272 4.14 -3.21 -9.35
C VAL A 272 3.30 -4.13 -10.24
N MET A 273 3.44 -5.45 -10.06
CA MET A 273 2.92 -6.47 -10.97
C MET A 273 1.54 -6.96 -10.50
N TRP A 274 0.54 -6.07 -10.50
CA TRP A 274 -0.81 -6.37 -10.05
C TRP A 274 -1.52 -7.39 -10.93
N SER A 275 -1.26 -7.38 -12.26
CA SER A 275 -1.91 -8.27 -13.23
C SER A 275 -1.51 -9.73 -13.08
N ASP A 276 -0.42 -10.03 -12.36
CA ASP A 276 0.02 -11.39 -12.05
C ASP A 276 -0.47 -11.85 -10.66
N ALA A 277 -0.77 -10.92 -9.74
CA ALA A 277 -1.10 -11.22 -8.35
C ALA A 277 -2.49 -11.84 -8.21
N ASP A 278 -2.55 -13.05 -7.59
CA ASP A 278 -3.81 -13.74 -7.31
C ASP A 278 -4.73 -12.84 -6.46
N GLY A 279 -6.00 -12.78 -6.81
CA GLY A 279 -7.01 -11.89 -6.23
C GLY A 279 -7.10 -10.57 -6.99
N TYR A 280 -6.05 -9.80 -7.09
CA TYR A 280 -6.05 -8.51 -7.79
C TYR A 280 -6.33 -8.66 -9.30
N LYS A 281 -5.73 -9.65 -9.97
CA LYS A 281 -5.98 -9.92 -11.40
C LYS A 281 -7.43 -10.31 -11.68
N GLU A 282 -8.09 -11.04 -10.77
CA GLU A 282 -9.51 -11.41 -10.89
C GLU A 282 -10.42 -10.19 -10.74
N PHE A 283 -9.99 -9.16 -10.00
CA PHE A 283 -10.63 -7.86 -9.87
C PHE A 283 -10.19 -6.84 -10.95
N ASN A 284 -9.49 -7.28 -12.00
CA ASN A 284 -9.06 -6.49 -13.14
C ASN A 284 -8.09 -5.35 -12.82
N TRP A 285 -7.14 -5.63 -11.90
CA TRP A 285 -6.03 -4.74 -11.66
C TRP A 285 -4.92 -5.01 -12.68
N ASP A 286 -4.39 -3.94 -13.29
CA ASP A 286 -3.29 -3.98 -14.25
C ASP A 286 -1.98 -3.51 -13.60
N ASP A 287 -0.85 -3.87 -14.19
CA ASP A 287 0.47 -3.47 -13.71
C ASP A 287 0.59 -1.95 -13.61
N GLN A 288 1.22 -1.51 -12.52
CA GLN A 288 1.37 -0.09 -12.24
C GLN A 288 2.82 0.36 -12.38
N ASP A 289 3.05 1.32 -13.29
CA ASP A 289 4.32 2.01 -13.41
C ASP A 289 4.33 3.24 -12.49
N VAL A 290 5.27 3.26 -11.53
CA VAL A 290 5.39 4.30 -10.51
C VAL A 290 6.69 5.06 -10.69
N PHE A 291 6.61 6.39 -10.64
CA PHE A 291 7.74 7.31 -10.73
C PHE A 291 7.86 8.14 -9.45
N GLY A 292 9.02 8.10 -8.82
CA GLY A 292 9.36 8.91 -7.66
C GLY A 292 10.48 9.89 -7.98
N LEU A 293 10.36 11.13 -7.53
CA LEU A 293 11.40 12.15 -7.61
C LEU A 293 11.58 12.83 -6.26
N GLY A 294 12.82 13.10 -5.87
CA GLY A 294 13.13 13.76 -4.61
C GLY A 294 14.32 14.70 -4.69
N ALA A 295 14.26 15.76 -3.89
CA ALA A 295 15.37 16.69 -3.66
C ALA A 295 15.51 16.96 -2.16
N LYS A 296 16.70 16.76 -1.61
CA LYS A 296 17.03 16.98 -0.20
C LYS A 296 18.19 17.95 -0.07
N TYR A 297 18.03 18.95 0.77
CA TYR A 297 19.11 19.83 1.22
C TYR A 297 19.49 19.46 2.66
N SER A 298 20.78 19.23 2.90
CA SER A 298 21.32 18.88 4.22
C SER A 298 22.32 19.91 4.69
N SER A 299 22.27 20.28 5.95
CA SER A 299 23.21 21.18 6.62
C SER A 299 23.56 20.62 8.00
N ASN A 300 24.43 21.32 8.74
CA ASN A 300 24.86 20.85 10.06
C ASN A 300 23.66 20.67 11.00
N GLY A 301 23.34 19.43 11.29
CA GLY A 301 22.31 19.04 12.26
C GLY A 301 20.86 19.14 11.78
N TRP A 302 20.58 19.42 10.49
CA TRP A 302 19.24 19.40 9.94
C TRP A 302 19.22 19.09 8.44
N TRP A 303 18.08 18.64 7.95
CA TRP A 303 17.78 18.49 6.53
C TRP A 303 16.34 18.88 6.23
N ILE A 304 16.07 19.27 4.99
CA ILE A 304 14.74 19.46 4.43
C ILE A 304 14.68 18.81 3.05
N GLY A 305 13.54 18.25 2.68
CA GLY A 305 13.34 17.62 1.39
C GLY A 305 11.93 17.79 0.88
N PHE A 306 11.82 17.64 -0.44
CA PHE A 306 10.55 17.64 -1.19
C PHE A 306 10.59 16.54 -2.23
N GLY A 307 9.43 16.03 -2.56
CA GLY A 307 9.31 14.99 -3.56
C GLY A 307 7.96 14.97 -4.25
N TYR A 308 7.90 14.17 -5.29
CA TYR A 308 6.70 13.88 -6.04
C TYR A 308 6.68 12.39 -6.39
N ASN A 309 5.52 11.76 -6.26
CA ASN A 309 5.28 10.39 -6.66
C ASN A 309 4.06 10.35 -7.58
N TYR A 310 4.16 9.55 -8.63
CA TYR A 310 3.07 9.32 -9.57
C TYR A 310 2.99 7.85 -9.93
N GLY A 311 1.80 7.28 -9.82
CA GLY A 311 1.44 5.97 -10.33
C GLY A 311 0.00 6.01 -10.80
N LYS A 312 -0.27 5.62 -12.06
CA LYS A 312 -1.63 5.55 -12.61
C LYS A 312 -2.49 4.61 -11.75
N ASP A 313 -3.77 4.90 -11.60
CA ASP A 313 -4.77 3.99 -11.03
C ASP A 313 -4.64 2.59 -11.69
N PRO A 314 -4.37 1.53 -10.91
CA PRO A 314 -4.18 0.19 -11.45
C PRO A 314 -5.50 -0.52 -11.80
N ILE A 315 -6.66 0.01 -11.41
CA ILE A 315 -7.95 -0.64 -11.57
C ILE A 315 -8.54 -0.27 -12.93
N ASP A 316 -8.42 -1.15 -13.92
CA ASP A 316 -9.06 -0.95 -15.21
C ASP A 316 -10.56 -1.29 -15.15
N VAL A 317 -11.38 -0.46 -15.84
CA VAL A 317 -12.83 -0.64 -15.87
C VAL A 317 -13.19 -1.68 -16.93
N LEU A 318 -13.87 -2.75 -16.51
CA LEU A 318 -14.40 -3.78 -17.38
C LEU A 318 -15.57 -3.22 -18.23
N PRO A 319 -15.71 -3.64 -19.50
CA PRO A 319 -16.71 -3.10 -20.43
C PRO A 319 -18.15 -3.44 -20.00
N SER A 320 -19.03 -2.44 -20.03
CA SER A 320 -20.46 -2.58 -19.75
C SER A 320 -21.22 -3.15 -20.95
N ALA A 321 -22.21 -4.02 -20.69
CA ALA A 321 -23.13 -4.56 -21.70
C ALA A 321 -24.45 -5.02 -21.05
N GLN A 322 -25.57 -4.95 -21.79
CA GLN A 322 -26.88 -5.46 -21.37
C GLN A 322 -26.95 -7.00 -21.48
N SER A 323 -26.12 -7.69 -20.71
CA SER A 323 -26.01 -9.15 -20.68
C SER A 323 -25.55 -9.62 -19.31
N MET A 324 -25.60 -10.93 -19.06
CA MET A 324 -25.08 -11.47 -17.78
C MET A 324 -23.55 -11.27 -17.62
N THR A 325 -22.79 -11.31 -18.70
CA THR A 325 -21.36 -10.92 -18.65
C THR A 325 -21.22 -9.44 -18.31
N GLY A 326 -22.04 -8.56 -18.87
CA GLY A 326 -22.06 -7.15 -18.55
C GLY A 326 -22.46 -6.87 -17.09
N TYR A 327 -23.37 -7.66 -16.52
CA TYR A 327 -23.69 -7.64 -15.10
C TYR A 327 -22.46 -7.98 -14.26
N SER A 328 -21.79 -9.11 -14.54
CA SER A 328 -20.58 -9.49 -13.80
C SER A 328 -19.51 -8.41 -13.88
N ASN A 329 -19.29 -7.83 -15.06
CA ASN A 329 -18.30 -6.75 -15.25
C ASN A 329 -18.63 -5.51 -14.42
N GLN A 330 -19.88 -5.04 -14.45
CA GLN A 330 -20.30 -3.89 -13.66
C GLN A 330 -20.26 -4.18 -12.16
N ALA A 331 -20.59 -5.40 -11.72
CA ALA A 331 -20.49 -5.79 -10.33
C ALA A 331 -19.02 -5.81 -9.84
N VAL A 332 -18.05 -6.29 -10.65
CA VAL A 332 -16.61 -6.21 -10.35
C VAL A 332 -16.15 -4.76 -10.28
N ASN A 333 -16.52 -3.92 -11.25
CA ASN A 333 -16.17 -2.51 -11.24
C ASN A 333 -16.71 -1.80 -9.98
N MET A 334 -17.99 -2.05 -9.64
CA MET A 334 -18.60 -1.50 -8.45
C MET A 334 -17.94 -2.02 -7.16
N PHE A 335 -17.60 -3.30 -7.10
CA PHE A 335 -16.93 -3.90 -5.95
C PHE A 335 -15.58 -3.21 -5.65
N ASN A 336 -14.75 -3.01 -6.68
CA ASN A 336 -13.50 -2.26 -6.56
C ASN A 336 -13.74 -0.84 -6.03
N ASN A 337 -14.61 -0.07 -6.68
CA ASN A 337 -14.90 1.31 -6.29
C ASN A 337 -15.49 1.43 -4.89
N HIS A 338 -16.27 0.44 -4.46
CA HIS A 338 -16.98 0.48 -3.18
C HIS A 338 -16.08 0.04 -2.01
N PHE A 339 -15.32 -1.06 -2.18
CA PHE A 339 -14.57 -1.69 -1.10
C PHE A 339 -13.07 -1.43 -1.13
N PHE A 340 -12.50 -1.20 -2.33
CA PHE A 340 -11.06 -1.09 -2.55
C PHE A 340 -10.70 0.06 -3.48
N PRO A 341 -11.03 1.32 -3.11
CA PRO A 341 -10.88 2.49 -3.98
C PRO A 341 -9.43 2.98 -4.09
N ALA A 342 -8.54 2.17 -4.69
CA ALA A 342 -7.13 2.48 -4.87
C ALA A 342 -6.88 3.42 -6.08
N VAL A 343 -7.63 4.52 -6.16
CA VAL A 343 -7.72 5.38 -7.35
C VAL A 343 -6.77 6.58 -7.35
N VAL A 344 -6.04 6.81 -6.27
CA VAL A 344 -5.16 7.98 -6.12
C VAL A 344 -3.88 7.79 -6.92
N GLU A 345 -3.45 8.83 -7.64
CA GLU A 345 -2.34 8.75 -8.59
C GLU A 345 -1.13 9.61 -8.22
N SER A 346 -1.36 10.85 -7.78
CA SER A 346 -0.33 11.87 -7.58
C SER A 346 -0.13 12.20 -6.12
N HIS A 347 1.14 12.19 -5.65
CA HIS A 347 1.48 12.51 -4.28
C HIS A 347 2.54 13.61 -4.25
N PHE A 348 2.27 14.69 -3.51
CA PHE A 348 3.22 15.74 -3.19
C PHE A 348 3.76 15.51 -1.79
N THR A 349 5.07 15.55 -1.65
CA THR A 349 5.71 15.20 -0.38
C THR A 349 6.68 16.26 0.09
N ALA A 350 6.80 16.39 1.40
CA ALA A 350 7.78 17.27 2.04
C ALA A 350 8.20 16.66 3.38
N GLY A 351 9.40 17.00 3.84
CA GLY A 351 9.83 16.55 5.16
C GLY A 351 11.14 17.20 5.60
N GLY A 352 11.55 16.87 6.80
CA GLY A 352 12.78 17.38 7.38
C GLY A 352 13.19 16.62 8.62
N GLY A 353 14.42 16.83 9.03
CA GLY A 353 14.99 16.27 10.25
C GLY A 353 15.84 17.27 11.00
N TYR A 354 15.87 17.13 12.32
CA TYR A 354 16.65 17.96 13.21
C TYR A 354 17.39 17.11 14.23
N ALA A 355 18.70 17.30 14.35
CA ALA A 355 19.52 16.63 15.34
C ALA A 355 19.21 17.15 16.75
N LEU A 356 18.76 16.27 17.63
CA LEU A 356 18.53 16.56 19.05
C LEU A 356 19.83 16.42 19.88
N GLY A 357 20.87 15.88 19.28
CA GLY A 357 22.19 15.65 19.86
C GLY A 357 23.13 14.99 18.85
N GLU A 358 24.26 14.47 19.32
CA GLU A 358 25.27 13.84 18.44
C GLU A 358 24.78 12.54 17.80
N HIS A 359 23.87 11.84 18.47
CA HIS A 359 23.43 10.48 18.09
C HIS A 359 21.94 10.37 17.79
N THR A 360 21.17 11.42 17.94
CA THR A 360 19.70 11.35 17.84
C THR A 360 19.18 12.41 16.87
N MET A 361 18.33 11.99 15.94
CA MET A 361 17.63 12.87 15.00
C MET A 361 16.12 12.65 15.13
N LEU A 362 15.36 13.71 15.20
CA LEU A 362 13.90 13.73 15.03
C LEU A 362 13.60 14.06 13.56
N GLU A 363 12.78 13.24 12.93
CA GLU A 363 12.43 13.37 11.52
C GLU A 363 10.91 13.40 11.34
N MET A 364 10.43 14.18 10.37
CA MET A 364 9.01 14.30 10.05
C MET A 364 8.81 14.40 8.54
N ALA A 365 7.70 13.82 8.04
CA ALA A 365 7.28 13.96 6.65
C ALA A 365 5.77 14.16 6.54
N LEU A 366 5.37 14.86 5.48
CA LEU A 366 4.00 15.00 5.02
C LEU A 366 3.91 14.43 3.61
N VAL A 367 2.83 13.70 3.36
CA VAL A 367 2.44 13.20 2.05
C VAL A 367 1.01 13.64 1.81
N TYR A 368 0.76 14.32 0.72
CA TYR A 368 -0.56 14.75 0.30
C TYR A 368 -0.85 14.17 -1.09
N ALA A 369 -1.99 13.51 -1.22
CA ALA A 369 -2.51 13.05 -2.50
C ALA A 369 -3.79 13.81 -2.83
N ASP A 370 -3.83 14.33 -4.08
CA ASP A 370 -4.93 15.15 -4.57
C ASP A 370 -6.22 14.33 -4.73
N ASP A 371 -7.34 15.01 -4.72
CA ASP A 371 -8.66 14.39 -4.86
C ASP A 371 -8.84 13.80 -6.26
N VAL A 372 -9.25 12.53 -6.31
CA VAL A 372 -9.54 11.79 -7.54
C VAL A 372 -10.97 11.25 -7.46
N SER A 373 -11.75 11.50 -8.50
CA SER A 373 -13.11 10.97 -8.63
C SER A 373 -13.17 9.89 -9.72
N LYS A 374 -13.70 8.71 -9.36
CA LYS A 374 -13.90 7.61 -10.31
C LYS A 374 -15.35 7.15 -10.29
N THR A 375 -16.00 7.19 -11.47
CA THR A 375 -17.38 6.74 -11.65
C THR A 375 -17.40 5.49 -12.52
N VAL A 376 -18.20 4.50 -12.12
CA VAL A 376 -18.49 3.29 -12.89
C VAL A 376 -19.99 3.12 -13.07
N ASP A 377 -20.39 2.61 -14.24
CA ASP A 377 -21.79 2.29 -14.53
C ASP A 377 -22.27 1.08 -13.72
N THR A 378 -23.52 1.10 -13.25
CA THR A 378 -24.15 0.01 -12.48
C THR A 378 -25.54 -0.36 -12.98
N GLY A 379 -25.95 0.11 -14.15
CA GLY A 379 -27.31 -0.07 -14.68
C GLY A 379 -27.72 -1.54 -14.85
N THR A 380 -26.82 -2.45 -15.22
CA THR A 380 -27.12 -3.89 -15.28
C THR A 380 -27.24 -4.52 -13.90
N VAL A 381 -26.45 -4.05 -12.91
CA VAL A 381 -26.58 -4.46 -11.50
C VAL A 381 -27.94 -4.06 -10.99
N SER A 382 -28.33 -2.78 -11.16
CA SER A 382 -29.64 -2.26 -10.80
C SER A 382 -30.78 -3.01 -11.49
N SER A 383 -30.63 -3.36 -12.78
CA SER A 383 -31.58 -4.15 -13.54
C SER A 383 -31.81 -5.55 -12.97
N VAL A 384 -30.75 -6.21 -12.58
CA VAL A 384 -30.82 -7.56 -11.97
C VAL A 384 -31.46 -7.49 -10.58
N LEU A 385 -31.08 -6.51 -9.76
CA LEU A 385 -31.67 -6.29 -8.44
C LEU A 385 -33.16 -5.99 -8.50
N GLY A 386 -33.63 -5.17 -9.47
CA GLY A 386 -35.02 -4.76 -9.59
C GLY A 386 -35.91 -5.74 -10.35
N ALA A 387 -35.40 -6.41 -11.38
CA ALA A 387 -36.21 -7.19 -12.32
C ALA A 387 -35.65 -8.59 -12.63
N GLY A 388 -34.53 -9.00 -12.05
CA GLY A 388 -33.87 -10.27 -12.36
C GLY A 388 -33.36 -10.38 -13.82
N ASN A 389 -33.29 -9.27 -14.55
CA ASN A 389 -32.96 -9.23 -15.97
C ASN A 389 -31.97 -8.09 -16.27
N PRO A 390 -30.73 -8.39 -16.72
CA PRO A 390 -29.72 -7.37 -16.98
C PRO A 390 -30.05 -6.41 -18.12
N ALA A 391 -31.08 -6.70 -18.92
CA ALA A 391 -31.51 -5.87 -20.04
C ALA A 391 -32.71 -4.98 -19.69
N ALA A 392 -33.16 -4.93 -18.44
CA ALA A 392 -34.34 -4.13 -18.04
C ALA A 392 -34.06 -2.63 -18.05
N LEU A 393 -32.81 -2.22 -17.79
CA LEU A 393 -32.38 -0.83 -17.80
C LEU A 393 -31.19 -0.66 -18.76
N PRO A 394 -30.90 0.55 -19.26
CA PRO A 394 -29.63 0.90 -19.91
C PRO A 394 -28.42 0.65 -18.98
N VAL A 395 -27.26 0.41 -19.56
CA VAL A 395 -26.02 0.13 -18.80
C VAL A 395 -25.57 1.30 -17.92
N ASP A 396 -25.90 2.53 -18.33
CA ASP A 396 -25.60 3.80 -17.69
C ASP A 396 -26.78 4.40 -16.91
N ALA A 397 -27.83 3.60 -16.64
CA ALA A 397 -29.03 4.07 -15.94
C ALA A 397 -28.76 4.44 -14.48
N THR A 398 -27.78 3.79 -13.86
CA THR A 398 -27.30 4.06 -12.51
C THR A 398 -25.77 4.00 -12.46
N SER A 399 -25.18 4.55 -11.41
CA SER A 399 -23.73 4.64 -11.26
C SER A 399 -23.26 4.45 -9.82
N HIS A 400 -21.97 4.18 -9.65
CA HIS A 400 -21.26 4.26 -8.39
C HIS A 400 -20.05 5.16 -8.57
N THR A 401 -19.93 6.20 -7.75
CA THR A 401 -18.81 7.14 -7.75
C THR A 401 -18.07 7.06 -6.43
N VAL A 402 -16.75 7.06 -6.49
CA VAL A 402 -15.88 7.27 -5.32
C VAL A 402 -15.06 8.55 -5.55
N ASP A 403 -15.00 9.41 -4.54
CA ASP A 403 -14.07 10.52 -4.41
C ASP A 403 -13.05 10.16 -3.34
N HIS A 404 -11.74 10.33 -3.60
CA HIS A 404 -10.68 9.90 -2.70
C HIS A 404 -9.49 10.86 -2.71
N SER A 405 -9.14 11.39 -1.54
CA SER A 405 -7.92 12.15 -1.28
C SER A 405 -7.22 11.61 -0.03
N GLN A 406 -5.93 12.00 0.18
CA GLN A 406 -5.15 11.41 1.26
C GLN A 406 -4.18 12.41 1.88
N LEU A 407 -4.03 12.35 3.21
CA LEU A 407 -3.00 13.07 3.96
C LEU A 407 -2.26 12.09 4.88
N GLY A 408 -0.94 12.04 4.79
CA GLY A 408 -0.06 11.26 5.67
C GLY A 408 0.90 12.15 6.45
N PHE A 409 0.97 11.98 7.77
CA PHE A 409 1.97 12.61 8.63
C PHE A 409 2.82 11.54 9.30
N THR A 410 4.11 11.51 8.98
CA THR A 410 5.08 10.57 9.55
C THR A 410 5.98 11.27 10.54
N ILE A 411 6.25 10.62 11.67
CA ILE A 411 7.24 11.05 12.67
C ILE A 411 8.14 9.88 13.06
N SER A 412 9.43 10.12 13.17
CA SER A 412 10.41 9.09 13.56
C SER A 412 11.54 9.68 14.41
N VAL A 413 12.07 8.87 15.30
CA VAL A 413 13.32 9.11 16.02
C VAL A 413 14.35 8.10 15.53
N ARG A 414 15.46 8.61 15.02
CA ARG A 414 16.62 7.85 14.56
C ARG A 414 17.78 8.02 15.52
N MET A 415 18.43 6.91 15.90
CA MET A 415 19.57 6.88 16.81
C MET A 415 20.74 6.14 16.17
N ASN A 416 21.95 6.74 16.23
CA ASN A 416 23.20 6.19 15.72
C ASN A 416 24.16 5.91 16.88
N PHE A 417 24.84 4.74 16.85
CA PHE A 417 25.75 4.27 17.89
C PHE A 417 27.12 3.86 17.33
#